data_d987287b32a7761e8d49002a0a93f594
#
_entry.id   d987287b32a7761e8d49002a0a93f594
#
_cell.length_a   1.000
_cell.length_b   1.000
_cell.length_c   1.000
_cell.angle_alpha   90.00
_cell.angle_beta   90.00
_cell.angle_gamma   90.00
#
_symmetry.space_group_name_H-M   'P 1'
#
loop_
_entity.id
_entity.type
_entity.pdbx_description
1 polymer ?
#
loop_
_entity_poly.entity_id
_entity_poly.type
_entity_poly.pdbx_seq_one_letter_code
_entity_poly.pdbx_strand_id
1 'polypeptide(L)'
;MRRLAFIAILVVVALALLSAASGLIGHAIGAGVLHPANLNSQRLEEADQVFKRTSLKKSDFTVRAKDGIELRGWKVVPPAANGDWVLLFHGVSDNRTGDLGDAEFLLRHRYSVVMMDSRAHGKSGGDMATYGWKERYDTVAITDALYATENVRHLYAHGISMGAAIALQAAAVEPRIAAVSAEDPFANLREVTYDYAGLDMSPFLGETLFRPASIFAMRAVEKSGGFDPDEVSPEKAVAQRPFPVLLICGTDDHRIPCRHAEAIYNAATGSKELWIVQGAGHASALGQAPAEYENRVVSFFEKYPGNP
;
A
#
# COMPACT_ATOMS: atom_id res chain seq x y z
N MET A 1 -37.02 -31.04 30.43
CA MET A 1 -37.33 -29.69 29.91
C MET A 1 -36.54 -28.58 30.62
N ARG A 2 -36.54 -28.45 31.96
CA ARG A 2 -35.83 -27.35 32.68
C ARG A 2 -34.32 -27.30 32.46
N ARG A 3 -33.63 -28.47 32.42
CA ARG A 3 -32.17 -28.53 32.14
C ARG A 3 -31.79 -28.08 30.72
N LEU A 4 -32.59 -28.45 29.71
CA LEU A 4 -32.39 -28.00 28.32
C LEU A 4 -32.61 -26.50 28.18
N ALA A 5 -33.64 -25.96 28.81
CA ALA A 5 -33.87 -24.52 28.82
C ALA A 5 -32.74 -23.73 29.51
N PHE A 6 -32.18 -24.26 30.61
CA PHE A 6 -31.05 -23.66 31.32
C PHE A 6 -29.78 -23.65 30.46
N ILE A 7 -29.48 -24.80 29.78
CA ILE A 7 -28.34 -24.89 28.86
C ILE A 7 -28.53 -23.91 27.71
N ALA A 8 -29.72 -23.83 27.12
CA ALA A 8 -30.00 -22.87 26.05
C ALA A 8 -29.78 -21.42 26.49
N ILE A 9 -30.20 -21.05 27.69
CA ILE A 9 -29.96 -19.71 28.23
C ILE A 9 -28.44 -19.45 28.40
N LEU A 10 -27.70 -20.40 28.94
CA LEU A 10 -26.25 -20.24 29.10
C LEU A 10 -25.52 -20.08 27.74
N VAL A 11 -25.93 -20.83 26.74
CA VAL A 11 -25.40 -20.70 25.36
C VAL A 11 -25.71 -19.31 24.79
N VAL A 12 -26.93 -18.83 24.92
CA VAL A 12 -27.34 -17.49 24.46
C VAL A 12 -26.54 -16.40 25.17
N VAL A 13 -26.37 -16.50 26.50
CA VAL A 13 -25.56 -15.54 27.27
C VAL A 13 -24.11 -15.58 26.84
N ALA A 14 -23.50 -16.76 26.65
CA ALA A 14 -22.14 -16.90 26.18
C ALA A 14 -21.95 -16.29 24.79
N LEU A 15 -22.87 -16.54 23.85
CA LEU A 15 -22.84 -15.95 22.52
C LEU A 15 -22.99 -14.44 22.55
N ALA A 16 -23.85 -13.90 23.42
CA ALA A 16 -24.00 -12.46 23.59
C ALA A 16 -22.72 -11.80 24.15
N LEU A 17 -22.08 -12.43 25.13
CA LEU A 17 -20.80 -11.95 25.69
C LEU A 17 -19.67 -12.00 24.66
N LEU A 18 -19.57 -13.08 23.88
CA LEU A 18 -18.61 -13.19 22.77
C LEU A 18 -18.84 -12.11 21.71
N SER A 19 -20.10 -11.86 21.35
CA SER A 19 -20.44 -10.83 20.38
C SER A 19 -20.09 -9.44 20.90
N ALA A 20 -20.38 -9.14 22.17
CA ALA A 20 -20.03 -7.86 22.80
C ALA A 20 -18.49 -7.67 22.86
N ALA A 21 -17.75 -8.69 23.26
CA ALA A 21 -16.30 -8.67 23.28
C ALA A 21 -15.72 -8.45 21.87
N SER A 22 -16.21 -9.19 20.88
CA SER A 22 -15.82 -9.00 19.48
C SER A 22 -16.13 -7.61 18.95
N GLY A 23 -17.26 -7.02 19.38
CA GLY A 23 -17.63 -5.66 19.03
C GLY A 23 -16.68 -4.60 19.61
N LEU A 24 -16.28 -4.74 20.87
CA LEU A 24 -15.31 -3.83 21.52
C LEU A 24 -13.93 -3.94 20.88
N ILE A 25 -13.44 -5.17 20.70
CA ILE A 25 -12.15 -5.45 20.05
C ILE A 25 -12.17 -4.94 18.60
N GLY A 26 -13.23 -5.25 17.85
CA GLY A 26 -13.37 -4.81 16.47
C GLY A 26 -13.41 -3.30 16.33
N HIS A 27 -14.08 -2.59 17.25
CA HIS A 27 -14.07 -1.13 17.25
C HIS A 27 -12.65 -0.56 17.46
N ALA A 28 -11.89 -1.12 18.41
CA ALA A 28 -10.50 -0.71 18.65
C ALA A 28 -9.59 -1.01 17.45
N ILE A 29 -9.74 -2.18 16.82
CA ILE A 29 -9.02 -2.54 15.58
C ILE A 29 -9.40 -1.55 14.46
N GLY A 30 -10.67 -1.26 14.24
CA GLY A 30 -11.12 -0.33 13.20
C GLY A 30 -10.55 1.08 13.39
N ALA A 31 -10.46 1.54 14.64
CA ALA A 31 -9.79 2.80 14.96
C ALA A 31 -8.29 2.74 14.60
N GLY A 32 -7.60 1.64 14.93
CA GLY A 32 -6.19 1.43 14.57
C GLY A 32 -5.95 1.34 13.05
N VAL A 33 -6.90 0.78 12.30
CA VAL A 33 -6.86 0.76 10.83
C VAL A 33 -6.91 2.18 10.27
N LEU A 34 -7.84 3.02 10.73
CA LEU A 34 -7.98 4.40 10.25
C LEU A 34 -6.87 5.32 10.75
N HIS A 35 -6.37 5.09 11.96
CA HIS A 35 -5.35 5.92 12.60
C HIS A 35 -4.09 5.07 12.91
N PRO A 36 -3.34 4.66 11.87
CA PRO A 36 -2.14 3.86 12.07
C PRO A 36 -1.10 4.65 12.87
N ALA A 37 -0.23 3.93 13.57
CA ALA A 37 0.87 4.56 14.29
C ALA A 37 1.73 5.36 13.30
N ASN A 38 1.96 6.64 13.61
CA ASN A 38 2.84 7.48 12.82
C ASN A 38 4.27 7.30 13.33
N LEU A 39 5.04 6.45 12.67
CA LEU A 39 6.42 6.21 13.03
C LEU A 39 7.27 7.42 12.63
N ASN A 40 7.68 8.18 13.64
CA ASN A 40 8.65 9.26 13.44
C ASN A 40 9.95 8.68 12.90
N SER A 41 10.47 9.30 11.85
CA SER A 41 11.56 8.81 11.05
C SER A 41 12.89 8.75 11.82
N GLN A 42 13.16 7.66 12.51
CA GLN A 42 14.53 7.33 12.94
C GLN A 42 15.46 7.08 11.72
N ARG A 43 14.90 6.91 10.52
CA ARG A 43 15.61 6.66 9.27
C ARG A 43 16.00 7.91 8.48
N LEU A 44 15.74 9.13 8.97
CA LEU A 44 16.14 10.35 8.26
C LEU A 44 17.65 10.43 8.04
N GLU A 45 18.44 9.95 9.01
CA GLU A 45 19.90 9.91 8.89
C GLU A 45 20.36 8.88 7.85
N GLU A 46 19.68 7.73 7.76
CA GLU A 46 19.94 6.73 6.73
C GLU A 46 19.63 7.29 5.34
N ALA A 47 18.50 7.99 5.19
CA ALA A 47 18.14 8.68 3.97
C ALA A 47 19.20 9.71 3.54
N ASP A 48 19.66 10.51 4.47
CA ASP A 48 20.71 11.48 4.17
C ASP A 48 22.04 10.84 3.77
N GLN A 49 22.36 9.68 4.32
CA GLN A 49 23.56 8.92 3.92
C GLN A 49 23.42 8.32 2.50
N VAL A 50 22.24 7.76 2.16
CA VAL A 50 21.95 7.28 0.80
C VAL A 50 22.13 8.42 -0.20
N PHE A 51 21.52 9.57 0.06
CA PHE A 51 21.58 10.72 -0.83
C PHE A 51 22.99 11.31 -0.95
N LYS A 52 23.77 11.32 0.12
CA LYS A 52 25.18 11.80 0.11
C LYS A 52 26.12 10.88 -0.71
N ARG A 53 25.93 9.54 -0.63
CA ARG A 53 26.77 8.57 -1.37
C ARG A 53 26.64 8.69 -2.89
N THR A 54 25.53 9.21 -3.34
CA THR A 54 25.16 9.18 -4.76
C THR A 54 25.24 10.54 -5.43
N SER A 55 25.68 11.61 -4.74
CA SER A 55 25.70 13.00 -5.24
C SER A 55 24.33 13.46 -5.76
N LEU A 56 23.26 13.00 -5.14
CA LEU A 56 21.88 13.23 -5.56
C LEU A 56 21.38 14.62 -5.19
N LYS A 57 20.53 15.19 -6.04
CA LYS A 57 19.84 16.42 -5.74
C LYS A 57 18.49 16.12 -5.09
N LYS A 58 18.42 16.18 -3.75
CA LYS A 58 17.18 16.06 -2.97
C LYS A 58 16.57 17.45 -2.76
N SER A 59 15.27 17.59 -2.98
CA SER A 59 14.50 18.79 -2.66
C SER A 59 13.20 18.42 -1.95
N ASP A 60 12.74 19.29 -1.05
CA ASP A 60 11.43 19.14 -0.43
C ASP A 60 10.33 19.31 -1.49
N PHE A 61 9.28 18.51 -1.36
CA PHE A 61 8.15 18.54 -2.22
C PHE A 61 6.87 18.57 -1.39
N THR A 62 6.14 19.67 -1.50
CA THR A 62 4.90 19.90 -0.74
C THR A 62 3.77 20.08 -1.73
N VAL A 63 2.70 19.32 -1.54
CA VAL A 63 1.51 19.33 -2.40
C VAL A 63 0.27 19.49 -1.54
N ARG A 64 -0.69 20.28 -2.01
CA ARG A 64 -2.00 20.40 -1.37
C ARG A 64 -2.98 19.49 -2.08
N ALA A 65 -3.52 18.51 -1.37
CA ALA A 65 -4.57 17.64 -1.83
C ALA A 65 -5.87 18.42 -2.08
N LYS A 66 -6.77 17.86 -2.87
CA LYS A 66 -8.03 18.51 -3.25
C LYS A 66 -8.93 18.87 -2.05
N ASP A 67 -8.85 18.10 -0.97
CA ASP A 67 -9.54 18.33 0.32
C ASP A 67 -8.81 19.29 1.25
N GLY A 68 -7.70 19.92 0.78
CA GLY A 68 -6.94 20.92 1.51
C GLY A 68 -5.81 20.37 2.38
N ILE A 69 -5.67 19.05 2.50
CA ILE A 69 -4.59 18.43 3.27
C ILE A 69 -3.25 18.70 2.60
N GLU A 70 -2.25 19.05 3.40
CA GLU A 70 -0.89 19.25 2.96
C GLU A 70 -0.12 17.93 3.00
N LEU A 71 0.39 17.49 1.84
CA LEU A 71 1.20 16.31 1.67
C LEU A 71 2.66 16.71 1.59
N ARG A 72 3.53 15.98 2.27
CA ARG A 72 4.95 16.25 2.40
C ARG A 72 5.77 15.12 1.82
N GLY A 73 6.81 15.46 1.07
CA GLY A 73 7.68 14.48 0.43
C GLY A 73 9.01 15.06 -0.02
N TRP A 74 9.69 14.26 -0.82
CA TRP A 74 10.93 14.62 -1.48
C TRP A 74 10.87 14.30 -2.96
N LYS A 75 11.49 15.15 -3.77
CA LYS A 75 11.95 14.81 -5.11
C LYS A 75 13.44 14.54 -5.05
N VAL A 76 13.87 13.44 -5.65
CA VAL A 76 15.30 13.09 -5.73
C VAL A 76 15.68 12.83 -7.17
N VAL A 77 16.66 13.55 -7.66
CA VAL A 77 17.10 13.52 -9.06
C VAL A 77 18.56 13.10 -9.13
N PRO A 78 18.90 12.03 -9.86
CA PRO A 78 20.28 11.61 -10.07
C PRO A 78 21.01 12.52 -11.07
N PRO A 79 22.37 12.63 -11.02
CA PRO A 79 23.14 13.54 -11.89
C PRO A 79 22.91 13.34 -13.39
N ALA A 80 22.59 12.12 -13.81
CA ALA A 80 22.37 11.76 -15.21
C ALA A 80 20.98 11.14 -15.39
N ALA A 81 19.93 11.81 -14.86
CA ALA A 81 18.55 11.35 -14.97
C ALA A 81 18.16 11.03 -16.42
N ASN A 82 17.41 9.94 -16.62
CA ASN A 82 16.91 9.53 -17.92
C ASN A 82 15.63 10.27 -18.36
N GLY A 83 15.08 11.14 -17.49
CA GLY A 83 13.83 11.87 -17.71
C GLY A 83 12.59 11.15 -17.19
N ASP A 84 12.71 9.91 -16.75
CA ASP A 84 11.62 9.12 -16.18
C ASP A 84 11.53 9.31 -14.67
N TRP A 85 10.31 9.26 -14.15
CA TRP A 85 10.02 9.44 -12.74
C TRP A 85 9.26 8.25 -12.18
N VAL A 86 9.52 7.92 -10.92
CA VAL A 86 8.80 6.89 -10.17
C VAL A 86 8.22 7.50 -8.90
N LEU A 87 6.89 7.38 -8.73
CA LEU A 87 6.23 7.67 -7.47
C LEU A 87 6.41 6.46 -6.54
N LEU A 88 6.97 6.67 -5.36
CA LEU A 88 7.16 5.65 -4.34
C LEU A 88 6.12 5.78 -3.23
N PHE A 89 5.51 4.65 -2.87
CA PHE A 89 4.43 4.56 -1.90
C PHE A 89 4.78 3.58 -0.79
N HIS A 90 5.02 4.09 0.41
CA HIS A 90 5.39 3.32 1.59
C HIS A 90 4.25 2.50 2.20
N GLY A 91 4.60 1.51 3.02
CA GLY A 91 3.66 0.68 3.79
C GLY A 91 2.96 1.43 4.93
N VAL A 92 1.94 0.78 5.51
CA VAL A 92 1.20 1.33 6.66
C VAL A 92 2.12 1.53 7.86
N SER A 93 1.86 2.57 8.66
CA SER A 93 2.65 2.97 9.83
C SER A 93 4.11 3.35 9.54
N ASP A 94 4.50 3.48 8.29
CA ASP A 94 5.80 3.95 7.85
C ASP A 94 5.72 5.40 7.32
N ASN A 95 6.72 5.85 6.62
CA ASN A 95 6.80 7.16 5.99
C ASN A 95 7.68 7.07 4.74
N ARG A 96 7.89 8.19 4.04
CA ARG A 96 8.72 8.28 2.81
C ARG A 96 10.11 7.63 2.89
N THR A 97 10.62 7.32 4.09
CA THR A 97 11.93 6.67 4.25
C THR A 97 11.84 5.15 4.22
N GLY A 98 10.63 4.57 4.23
CA GLY A 98 10.41 3.13 4.14
C GLY A 98 10.90 2.54 2.82
N ASP A 99 10.77 3.31 1.74
CA ASP A 99 11.13 2.89 0.38
C ASP A 99 12.57 3.29 -0.02
N LEU A 100 13.48 3.50 0.95
CA LEU A 100 14.85 3.93 0.65
C LEU A 100 15.63 2.93 -0.19
N GLY A 101 15.43 1.63 0.03
CA GLY A 101 16.06 0.58 -0.77
C GLY A 101 15.64 0.66 -2.23
N ASP A 102 14.34 0.85 -2.45
CA ASP A 102 13.77 0.99 -3.80
C ASP A 102 14.22 2.29 -4.46
N ALA A 103 14.21 3.38 -3.72
CA ALA A 103 14.76 4.66 -4.20
C ALA A 103 16.23 4.50 -4.61
N GLU A 104 17.05 3.81 -3.83
CA GLU A 104 18.47 3.65 -4.10
C GLU A 104 18.74 2.94 -5.43
N PHE A 105 18.10 1.80 -5.70
CA PHE A 105 18.33 1.11 -6.97
C PHE A 105 17.73 1.87 -8.16
N LEU A 106 16.54 2.48 -8.03
CA LEU A 106 15.94 3.28 -9.10
C LEU A 106 16.83 4.46 -9.50
N LEU A 107 17.41 5.16 -8.51
CA LEU A 107 18.34 6.26 -8.74
C LEU A 107 19.63 5.79 -9.40
N ARG A 108 20.17 4.58 -9.06
CA ARG A 108 21.29 3.96 -9.76
C ARG A 108 20.97 3.68 -11.23
N HIS A 109 19.73 3.30 -11.52
CA HIS A 109 19.19 3.10 -12.87
C HIS A 109 18.72 4.39 -13.54
N ARG A 110 19.09 5.57 -12.97
CA ARG A 110 18.87 6.90 -13.54
C ARG A 110 17.42 7.38 -13.57
N TYR A 111 16.51 6.70 -12.88
CA TYR A 111 15.17 7.23 -12.62
C TYR A 111 15.23 8.35 -11.58
N SER A 112 14.43 9.38 -11.75
CA SER A 112 14.11 10.32 -10.68
C SER A 112 12.98 9.75 -9.83
N VAL A 113 12.96 10.03 -8.53
CA VAL A 113 11.93 9.51 -7.65
C VAL A 113 11.20 10.60 -6.88
N VAL A 114 9.93 10.38 -6.63
CA VAL A 114 9.10 11.15 -5.71
C VAL A 114 8.75 10.24 -4.53
N MET A 115 9.19 10.61 -3.35
CA MET A 115 8.97 9.89 -2.10
C MET A 115 8.03 10.71 -1.22
N MET A 116 6.76 10.32 -1.10
CA MET A 116 5.76 11.06 -0.33
C MET A 116 5.42 10.34 0.97
N ASP A 117 5.18 11.09 2.03
CA ASP A 117 4.38 10.56 3.13
C ASP A 117 2.92 10.54 2.68
N SER A 118 2.28 9.40 2.80
CA SER A 118 0.82 9.29 2.60
C SER A 118 0.08 10.14 3.64
N ARG A 119 -1.18 10.48 3.38
CA ARG A 119 -2.02 11.15 4.40
C ARG A 119 -2.00 10.37 5.72
N ALA A 120 -2.06 11.08 6.84
CA ALA A 120 -1.97 10.54 8.19
C ALA A 120 -0.64 9.83 8.53
N HIS A 121 0.40 9.97 7.68
CA HIS A 121 1.73 9.39 7.92
C HIS A 121 2.82 10.45 7.87
N GLY A 122 3.94 10.17 8.50
CA GLY A 122 5.13 11.00 8.49
C GLY A 122 4.85 12.46 8.86
N LYS A 123 5.15 13.37 7.93
CA LYS A 123 4.92 14.83 8.07
C LYS A 123 3.73 15.33 7.24
N SER A 124 3.03 14.44 6.53
CA SER A 124 1.80 14.79 5.83
C SER A 124 0.66 15.04 6.80
N GLY A 125 -0.27 15.89 6.40
CA GLY A 125 -1.49 16.17 7.15
C GLY A 125 -2.51 15.04 7.02
N GLY A 126 -3.68 15.28 7.63
CA GLY A 126 -4.75 14.30 7.73
C GLY A 126 -4.67 13.50 9.01
N ASP A 127 -5.79 12.94 9.40
CA ASP A 127 -5.96 12.15 10.63
C ASP A 127 -6.31 10.68 10.36
N MET A 128 -6.64 10.35 9.11
CA MET A 128 -7.04 9.01 8.70
C MET A 128 -6.30 8.54 7.45
N ALA A 129 -5.81 7.31 7.48
CA ALA A 129 -5.40 6.55 6.30
C ALA A 129 -6.63 5.88 5.68
N THR A 130 -6.74 5.91 4.37
CA THR A 130 -7.88 5.32 3.65
C THR A 130 -7.47 4.26 2.61
N TYR A 131 -6.20 3.83 2.65
CA TYR A 131 -5.67 2.67 1.91
C TYR A 131 -5.88 2.72 0.38
N GLY A 132 -5.97 3.93 -0.16
CA GLY A 132 -6.20 4.16 -1.60
C GLY A 132 -7.54 4.80 -1.92
N TRP A 133 -8.49 4.91 -1.00
CA TRP A 133 -9.77 5.59 -1.25
C TRP A 133 -9.59 7.08 -1.53
N LYS A 134 -8.87 7.81 -0.67
CA LYS A 134 -8.50 9.22 -0.88
C LYS A 134 -7.12 9.36 -1.50
N GLU A 135 -6.18 8.50 -1.14
CA GLU A 135 -4.79 8.54 -1.57
C GLU A 135 -4.64 8.46 -3.10
N ARG A 136 -5.55 7.77 -3.81
CA ARG A 136 -5.57 7.77 -5.28
C ARG A 136 -5.76 9.17 -5.87
N TYR A 137 -6.53 10.03 -5.21
CA TYR A 137 -6.73 11.43 -5.64
C TYR A 137 -5.62 12.36 -5.13
N ASP A 138 -4.98 12.02 -4.00
CA ASP A 138 -3.74 12.66 -3.58
C ASP A 138 -2.66 12.47 -4.64
N THR A 139 -2.58 11.25 -5.20
CA THR A 139 -1.63 10.94 -6.29
C THR A 139 -1.89 11.77 -7.53
N VAL A 140 -3.14 12.06 -7.89
CA VAL A 140 -3.46 12.99 -8.98
C VAL A 140 -2.88 14.39 -8.70
N ALA A 141 -3.07 14.91 -7.46
CA ALA A 141 -2.53 16.22 -7.09
C ALA A 141 -0.99 16.24 -7.06
N ILE A 142 -0.36 15.14 -6.60
CA ILE A 142 1.09 14.94 -6.62
C ILE A 142 1.59 14.96 -8.08
N THR A 143 0.93 14.24 -8.96
CA THR A 143 1.26 14.18 -10.39
C THR A 143 1.12 15.54 -11.04
N ASP A 144 0.03 16.27 -10.80
CA ASP A 144 -0.17 17.62 -11.31
C ASP A 144 0.96 18.57 -10.90
N ALA A 145 1.33 18.56 -9.61
CA ALA A 145 2.41 19.37 -9.09
C ALA A 145 3.78 18.97 -9.64
N LEU A 146 4.01 17.67 -9.89
CA LEU A 146 5.23 17.17 -10.51
C LEU A 146 5.37 17.67 -11.94
N TYR A 147 4.34 17.49 -12.78
CA TYR A 147 4.34 17.95 -14.18
C TYR A 147 4.39 19.47 -14.31
N ALA A 148 3.93 20.22 -13.31
CA ALA A 148 4.04 21.68 -13.29
C ALA A 148 5.47 22.16 -13.01
N THR A 149 6.32 21.35 -12.41
CA THR A 149 7.66 21.76 -11.92
C THR A 149 8.81 21.02 -12.57
N GLU A 150 8.55 19.88 -13.20
CA GLU A 150 9.58 18.99 -13.77
C GLU A 150 9.24 18.58 -15.20
N ASN A 151 10.27 18.30 -15.99
CA ASN A 151 10.09 17.71 -17.30
C ASN A 151 10.02 16.18 -17.14
N VAL A 152 8.81 15.64 -17.12
CA VAL A 152 8.53 14.21 -16.94
C VAL A 152 8.37 13.56 -18.29
N ARG A 153 9.29 12.65 -18.67
CA ARG A 153 9.20 11.84 -19.90
C ARG A 153 8.17 10.73 -19.75
N HIS A 154 8.34 9.89 -18.74
CA HIS A 154 7.38 8.85 -18.34
C HIS A 154 7.24 8.85 -16.83
N LEU A 155 6.04 8.53 -16.36
CA LEU A 155 5.73 8.41 -14.94
C LEU A 155 5.33 6.98 -14.62
N TYR A 156 5.99 6.41 -13.62
CA TYR A 156 5.71 5.09 -13.08
C TYR A 156 5.30 5.18 -11.61
N ALA A 157 4.71 4.12 -11.10
CA ALA A 157 4.42 3.98 -9.68
C ALA A 157 5.00 2.67 -9.15
N HIS A 158 5.57 2.73 -7.97
CA HIS A 158 6.03 1.57 -7.23
C HIS A 158 5.58 1.69 -5.78
N GLY A 159 5.14 0.59 -5.18
CA GLY A 159 4.72 0.60 -3.78
C GLY A 159 4.75 -0.77 -3.14
N ILE A 160 4.77 -0.75 -1.80
CA ILE A 160 4.84 -1.94 -0.97
C ILE A 160 3.63 -1.97 -0.04
N SER A 161 2.94 -3.12 0.11
CA SER A 161 1.84 -3.32 1.06
C SER A 161 0.70 -2.30 0.84
N MET A 162 0.38 -1.46 1.81
CA MET A 162 -0.56 -0.34 1.64
C MET A 162 -0.19 0.54 0.44
N GLY A 163 1.10 0.82 0.27
CA GLY A 163 1.60 1.62 -0.85
C GLY A 163 1.36 0.96 -2.22
N ALA A 164 1.49 -0.36 -2.29
CA ALA A 164 1.17 -1.13 -3.50
C ALA A 164 -0.32 -1.02 -3.86
N ALA A 165 -1.19 -1.11 -2.86
CA ALA A 165 -2.62 -0.93 -3.04
C ALA A 165 -2.99 0.50 -3.46
N ILE A 166 -2.30 1.52 -2.91
CA ILE A 166 -2.46 2.91 -3.33
C ILE A 166 -2.03 3.09 -4.78
N ALA A 167 -0.85 2.59 -5.16
CA ALA A 167 -0.31 2.71 -6.52
C ALA A 167 -1.24 2.12 -7.58
N LEU A 168 -1.80 0.93 -7.34
CA LEU A 168 -2.75 0.26 -8.24
C LEU A 168 -4.05 1.05 -8.38
N GLN A 169 -4.61 1.54 -7.28
CA GLN A 169 -5.84 2.34 -7.31
C GLN A 169 -5.61 3.73 -7.91
N ALA A 170 -4.42 4.32 -7.69
CA ALA A 170 -4.04 5.59 -8.28
C ALA A 170 -3.93 5.49 -9.81
N ALA A 171 -3.28 4.45 -10.32
CA ALA A 171 -3.16 4.25 -11.77
C ALA A 171 -4.51 4.09 -12.47
N ALA A 172 -5.53 3.60 -11.80
CA ALA A 172 -6.87 3.50 -12.38
C ALA A 172 -7.53 4.87 -12.64
N VAL A 173 -7.14 5.91 -11.87
CA VAL A 173 -7.71 7.27 -11.99
C VAL A 173 -6.73 8.30 -12.56
N GLU A 174 -5.42 7.95 -12.60
CA GLU A 174 -4.34 8.82 -13.10
C GLU A 174 -3.70 8.20 -14.36
N PRO A 175 -4.17 8.56 -15.56
CA PRO A 175 -3.72 7.92 -16.80
C PRO A 175 -2.26 8.23 -17.19
N ARG A 176 -1.61 9.22 -16.58
CA ARG A 176 -0.20 9.53 -16.80
C ARG A 176 0.75 8.50 -16.18
N ILE A 177 0.25 7.68 -15.23
CA ILE A 177 1.02 6.54 -14.71
C ILE A 177 1.04 5.45 -15.79
N ALA A 178 2.24 5.21 -16.36
CA ALA A 178 2.46 4.32 -17.48
C ALA A 178 2.44 2.85 -17.09
N ALA A 179 3.04 2.51 -15.94
CA ALA A 179 3.07 1.15 -15.39
C ALA A 179 3.21 1.18 -13.86
N VAL A 180 2.78 0.11 -13.22
CA VAL A 180 2.84 -0.06 -11.76
C VAL A 180 3.60 -1.33 -11.39
N SER A 181 4.57 -1.22 -10.47
CA SER A 181 5.15 -2.34 -9.75
C SER A 181 4.61 -2.34 -8.31
N ALA A 182 4.04 -3.46 -7.87
CA ALA A 182 3.35 -3.58 -6.60
C ALA A 182 3.82 -4.82 -5.83
N GLU A 183 4.49 -4.61 -4.69
CA GLU A 183 4.95 -5.67 -3.80
C GLU A 183 3.93 -5.87 -2.67
N ASP A 184 3.53 -7.12 -2.46
CA ASP A 184 2.57 -7.57 -1.44
C ASP A 184 1.27 -6.73 -1.40
N PRO A 185 0.61 -6.47 -2.56
CA PRO A 185 -0.66 -5.76 -2.58
C PRO A 185 -1.80 -6.62 -2.04
N PHE A 186 -2.70 -6.03 -1.27
CA PHE A 186 -3.97 -6.68 -0.98
C PHE A 186 -4.97 -6.48 -2.13
N ALA A 187 -5.85 -7.46 -2.36
CA ALA A 187 -6.89 -7.38 -3.39
C ALA A 187 -8.06 -6.47 -2.97
N ASN A 188 -8.46 -6.58 -1.70
CA ASN A 188 -9.57 -5.83 -1.10
C ASN A 188 -9.30 -5.59 0.39
N LEU A 189 -9.62 -4.40 0.90
CA LEU A 189 -9.34 -4.01 2.28
C LEU A 189 -10.11 -4.85 3.30
N ARG A 190 -11.35 -5.21 3.02
CA ARG A 190 -12.15 -6.05 3.92
C ARG A 190 -11.57 -7.44 4.04
N GLU A 191 -11.15 -8.04 2.92
CA GLU A 191 -10.61 -9.40 2.90
C GLU A 191 -9.27 -9.48 3.61
N VAL A 192 -8.33 -8.56 3.31
CA VAL A 192 -7.02 -8.58 3.95
C VAL A 192 -7.09 -8.37 5.47
N THR A 193 -8.14 -7.73 5.97
CA THR A 193 -8.34 -7.56 7.42
C THR A 193 -8.51 -8.91 8.12
N TYR A 194 -9.05 -9.92 7.45
CA TYR A 194 -9.14 -11.27 8.02
C TYR A 194 -7.76 -11.91 8.16
N ASP A 195 -6.87 -11.74 7.16
CA ASP A 195 -5.50 -12.26 7.22
C ASP A 195 -4.69 -11.57 8.31
N TYR A 196 -4.73 -10.25 8.34
CA TYR A 196 -4.06 -9.46 9.38
C TYR A 196 -4.50 -9.82 10.79
N ALA A 197 -5.78 -10.17 10.98
CA ALA A 197 -6.29 -10.63 12.28
C ALA A 197 -5.66 -11.95 12.73
N GLY A 198 -5.02 -12.70 11.83
CA GLY A 198 -4.23 -13.88 12.14
C GLY A 198 -2.93 -13.60 12.90
N LEU A 199 -2.57 -12.33 13.11
CA LEU A 199 -1.44 -11.87 13.94
C LEU A 199 -0.10 -12.48 13.52
N ASP A 200 0.17 -12.59 12.22
CA ASP A 200 1.35 -13.23 11.64
C ASP A 200 1.52 -14.73 11.98
N MET A 201 0.57 -15.31 12.74
CA MET A 201 0.61 -16.72 13.10
C MET A 201 0.00 -17.62 12.03
N SER A 202 -1.19 -17.25 11.55
CA SER A 202 -1.90 -18.01 10.52
C SER A 202 -3.10 -17.22 9.98
N PRO A 203 -3.22 -17.03 8.66
CA PRO A 203 -4.43 -16.48 8.05
C PRO A 203 -5.70 -17.25 8.43
N PHE A 204 -5.59 -18.58 8.60
CA PHE A 204 -6.72 -19.41 9.03
C PHE A 204 -7.34 -18.97 10.36
N LEU A 205 -6.53 -18.53 11.33
CA LEU A 205 -7.05 -18.03 12.61
C LEU A 205 -7.83 -16.72 12.43
N GLY A 206 -7.34 -15.84 11.55
CA GLY A 206 -8.03 -14.59 11.21
C GLY A 206 -9.36 -14.84 10.51
N GLU A 207 -9.36 -15.75 9.54
CA GLU A 207 -10.55 -16.11 8.77
C GLU A 207 -11.60 -16.90 9.57
N THR A 208 -11.24 -17.45 10.70
CA THR A 208 -12.13 -18.27 11.55
C THR A 208 -12.37 -17.64 12.91
N LEU A 209 -11.43 -17.80 13.85
CA LEU A 209 -11.58 -17.40 15.25
C LEU A 209 -11.74 -15.88 15.42
N PHE A 210 -10.96 -15.09 14.68
CA PHE A 210 -10.95 -13.62 14.80
C PHE A 210 -11.87 -12.93 13.79
N ARG A 211 -12.47 -13.66 12.87
CA ARG A 211 -13.38 -13.09 11.85
C ARG A 211 -14.50 -12.22 12.42
N PRO A 212 -15.17 -12.57 13.55
CA PRO A 212 -16.18 -11.68 14.11
C PRO A 212 -15.64 -10.30 14.49
N ALA A 213 -14.44 -10.23 15.09
CA ALA A 213 -13.80 -8.96 15.43
C ALA A 213 -13.46 -8.14 14.18
N SER A 214 -12.97 -8.79 13.13
CA SER A 214 -12.65 -8.14 11.83
C SER A 214 -13.91 -7.60 11.15
N ILE A 215 -15.05 -8.29 11.23
CA ILE A 215 -16.34 -7.80 10.71
C ILE A 215 -16.74 -6.51 11.45
N PHE A 216 -16.63 -6.48 12.77
CA PHE A 216 -16.93 -5.27 13.55
C PHE A 216 -15.90 -4.16 13.27
N ALA A 217 -14.63 -4.50 13.05
CA ALA A 217 -13.61 -3.53 12.67
C ALA A 217 -13.95 -2.86 11.34
N MET A 218 -14.32 -3.63 10.32
CA MET A 218 -14.68 -3.06 9.00
C MET A 218 -15.97 -2.23 9.05
N ARG A 219 -16.95 -2.59 9.89
CA ARG A 219 -18.11 -1.74 10.14
C ARG A 219 -17.73 -0.43 10.84
N ALA A 220 -16.77 -0.46 11.75
CA ALA A 220 -16.25 0.74 12.40
C ALA A 220 -15.50 1.64 11.40
N VAL A 221 -14.68 1.04 10.52
CA VAL A 221 -14.00 1.75 9.42
C VAL A 221 -15.01 2.42 8.50
N GLU A 222 -16.03 1.70 8.03
CA GLU A 222 -17.09 2.24 7.18
C GLU A 222 -17.79 3.44 7.84
N LYS A 223 -18.22 3.27 9.10
CA LYS A 223 -18.94 4.30 9.84
C LYS A 223 -18.08 5.53 10.14
N SER A 224 -16.84 5.34 10.59
CA SER A 224 -15.98 6.43 11.05
C SER A 224 -15.14 7.01 9.89
N GLY A 225 -14.73 6.19 8.93
CA GLY A 225 -13.97 6.61 7.75
C GLY A 225 -14.83 7.26 6.67
N GLY A 226 -16.13 6.96 6.65
CA GLY A 226 -17.07 7.51 5.67
C GLY A 226 -16.88 6.94 4.26
N PHE A 227 -16.34 5.74 4.13
CA PHE A 227 -16.18 5.01 2.88
C PHE A 227 -16.46 3.52 3.07
N ASP A 228 -16.88 2.85 2.00
CA ASP A 228 -17.06 1.41 2.01
C ASP A 228 -15.68 0.71 1.85
N PRO A 229 -15.24 -0.12 2.81
CA PRO A 229 -14.01 -0.89 2.68
C PRO A 229 -13.94 -1.80 1.45
N ASP A 230 -15.09 -2.24 0.91
CA ASP A 230 -15.15 -3.04 -0.31
C ASP A 230 -14.84 -2.24 -1.59
N GLU A 231 -14.88 -0.91 -1.53
CA GLU A 231 -14.47 -0.01 -2.61
C GLU A 231 -12.97 0.33 -2.55
N VAL A 232 -12.28 -0.04 -1.46
CA VAL A 232 -10.83 0.00 -1.36
C VAL A 232 -10.29 -1.32 -1.92
N SER A 233 -10.24 -1.40 -3.25
CA SER A 233 -10.00 -2.64 -3.97
C SER A 233 -9.08 -2.44 -5.17
N PRO A 234 -7.79 -2.73 -5.02
CA PRO A 234 -6.85 -2.87 -6.14
C PRO A 234 -7.33 -3.83 -7.24
N GLU A 235 -8.00 -4.93 -6.88
CA GLU A 235 -8.59 -5.87 -7.83
C GLU A 235 -9.62 -5.19 -8.74
N LYS A 236 -10.55 -4.42 -8.17
CA LYS A 236 -11.51 -3.63 -8.95
C LYS A 236 -10.82 -2.56 -9.81
N ALA A 237 -9.77 -1.93 -9.26
CA ALA A 237 -9.05 -0.87 -9.95
C ALA A 237 -8.38 -1.36 -11.24
N VAL A 238 -7.68 -2.49 -11.21
CA VAL A 238 -7.03 -3.07 -12.40
C VAL A 238 -8.01 -3.65 -13.41
N ALA A 239 -9.23 -3.99 -12.98
CA ALA A 239 -10.31 -4.43 -13.86
C ALA A 239 -10.98 -3.27 -14.60
N GLN A 240 -11.05 -2.09 -13.97
CA GLN A 240 -11.74 -0.91 -14.52
C GLN A 240 -10.98 -0.23 -15.66
N ARG A 241 -9.65 -0.19 -15.59
CA ARG A 241 -8.79 0.44 -16.58
C ARG A 241 -7.59 -0.45 -16.89
N PRO A 242 -7.28 -0.72 -18.16
CA PRO A 242 -6.07 -1.43 -18.54
C PRO A 242 -4.83 -0.55 -18.35
N PHE A 243 -3.86 -1.04 -17.59
CA PHE A 243 -2.50 -0.53 -17.48
C PHE A 243 -1.55 -1.68 -17.14
N PRO A 244 -0.26 -1.58 -17.49
CA PRO A 244 0.73 -2.59 -17.16
C PRO A 244 0.95 -2.72 -15.66
N VAL A 245 0.93 -3.96 -15.12
CA VAL A 245 1.17 -4.26 -13.70
C VAL A 245 2.20 -5.37 -13.53
N LEU A 246 3.21 -5.14 -12.69
CA LEU A 246 4.08 -6.16 -12.11
C LEU A 246 3.66 -6.38 -10.68
N LEU A 247 3.18 -7.58 -10.37
CA LEU A 247 2.80 -8.00 -9.04
C LEU A 247 3.91 -8.88 -8.45
N ILE A 248 4.33 -8.57 -7.23
CA ILE A 248 5.37 -9.28 -6.51
C ILE A 248 4.78 -9.74 -5.19
N CYS A 249 5.00 -10.98 -4.78
CA CYS A 249 4.59 -11.47 -3.46
C CYS A 249 5.54 -12.53 -2.92
N GLY A 250 5.66 -12.61 -1.61
CA GLY A 250 6.48 -13.59 -0.92
C GLY A 250 5.70 -14.85 -0.51
N THR A 251 6.32 -16.05 -0.63
CA THR A 251 5.66 -17.30 -0.20
C THR A 251 5.47 -17.39 1.30
N ASP A 252 6.28 -16.68 2.08
CA ASP A 252 6.25 -16.69 3.54
C ASP A 252 5.57 -15.44 4.11
N ASP A 253 4.85 -14.68 3.26
CA ASP A 253 4.01 -13.58 3.72
C ASP A 253 2.70 -14.12 4.30
N HIS A 254 2.62 -14.09 5.64
CA HIS A 254 1.42 -14.48 6.38
C HIS A 254 0.47 -13.29 6.67
N ARG A 255 0.88 -12.06 6.34
CA ARG A 255 0.05 -10.84 6.48
C ARG A 255 -0.81 -10.62 5.27
N ILE A 256 -0.19 -10.65 4.08
CA ILE A 256 -0.87 -10.52 2.79
C ILE A 256 -0.47 -11.70 1.89
N PRO A 257 -1.09 -12.86 2.07
CA PRO A 257 -0.76 -14.05 1.28
C PRO A 257 -0.84 -13.82 -0.23
N CYS A 258 -0.02 -14.52 -1.01
CA CYS A 258 0.07 -14.39 -2.47
C CYS A 258 -1.28 -14.51 -3.21
N ARG A 259 -2.30 -15.13 -2.59
CA ARG A 259 -3.64 -15.20 -3.19
C ARG A 259 -4.22 -13.82 -3.51
N HIS A 260 -3.83 -12.77 -2.77
CA HIS A 260 -4.23 -11.39 -3.08
C HIS A 260 -3.59 -10.89 -4.38
N ALA A 261 -2.28 -11.08 -4.54
CA ALA A 261 -1.60 -10.75 -5.79
C ALA A 261 -2.16 -11.57 -6.97
N GLU A 262 -2.47 -12.86 -6.77
CA GLU A 262 -3.09 -13.73 -7.77
C GLU A 262 -4.51 -13.25 -8.16
N ALA A 263 -5.32 -12.79 -7.19
CA ALA A 263 -6.64 -12.23 -7.46
C ALA A 263 -6.54 -10.97 -8.32
N ILE A 264 -5.62 -10.05 -7.97
CA ILE A 264 -5.35 -8.84 -8.76
C ILE A 264 -4.85 -9.21 -10.16
N TYR A 265 -3.91 -10.19 -10.26
CA TYR A 265 -3.41 -10.68 -11.54
C TYR A 265 -4.54 -11.20 -12.42
N ASN A 266 -5.45 -12.01 -11.88
CA ASN A 266 -6.57 -12.57 -12.62
C ASN A 266 -7.55 -11.49 -13.10
N ALA A 267 -7.79 -10.46 -12.28
CA ALA A 267 -8.70 -9.35 -12.60
C ALA A 267 -8.11 -8.33 -13.58
N ALA A 268 -6.78 -8.20 -13.65
CA ALA A 268 -6.12 -7.20 -14.47
C ALA A 268 -6.42 -7.40 -15.97
N THR A 269 -6.83 -6.31 -16.64
CA THR A 269 -7.19 -6.28 -18.06
C THR A 269 -6.06 -5.77 -18.95
N GLY A 270 -5.03 -5.13 -18.37
CA GLY A 270 -3.81 -4.70 -19.07
C GLY A 270 -2.74 -5.81 -19.13
N SER A 271 -1.55 -5.43 -19.63
CA SER A 271 -0.36 -6.28 -19.53
C SER A 271 -0.03 -6.57 -18.09
N LYS A 272 0.28 -7.82 -17.77
CA LYS A 272 0.45 -8.25 -16.37
C LYS A 272 1.55 -9.28 -16.22
N GLU A 273 2.32 -9.12 -15.16
CA GLU A 273 3.35 -10.06 -14.72
C GLU A 273 3.15 -10.37 -13.23
N LEU A 274 3.40 -11.60 -12.83
CA LEU A 274 3.36 -12.04 -11.44
C LEU A 274 4.67 -12.74 -11.10
N TRP A 275 5.34 -12.28 -10.07
CA TRP A 275 6.55 -12.90 -9.55
C TRP A 275 6.34 -13.31 -8.09
N ILE A 276 6.41 -14.62 -7.84
CA ILE A 276 6.32 -15.20 -6.51
C ILE A 276 7.73 -15.46 -6.00
N VAL A 277 8.13 -14.78 -4.94
CA VAL A 277 9.47 -14.84 -4.35
C VAL A 277 9.52 -15.91 -3.28
N GLN A 278 10.28 -16.98 -3.53
CA GLN A 278 10.38 -18.09 -2.59
C GLN A 278 11.10 -17.67 -1.29
N GLY A 279 10.49 -17.93 -0.15
CA GLY A 279 11.05 -17.65 1.18
C GLY A 279 11.00 -16.17 1.58
N ALA A 280 10.43 -15.28 0.76
CA ALA A 280 10.22 -13.90 1.14
C ALA A 280 9.00 -13.79 2.07
N GLY A 281 9.16 -13.07 3.18
CA GLY A 281 8.07 -12.61 4.03
C GLY A 281 7.52 -11.26 3.55
N HIS A 282 6.64 -10.65 4.35
CA HIS A 282 6.04 -9.36 4.02
C HIS A 282 7.08 -8.26 3.82
N ALA A 283 7.00 -7.55 2.68
CA ALA A 283 7.90 -6.44 2.31
C ALA A 283 9.39 -6.82 2.33
N SER A 284 9.73 -8.03 1.91
CA SER A 284 11.11 -8.51 1.98
C SER A 284 11.67 -9.08 0.67
N ALA A 285 10.95 -8.94 -0.45
CA ALA A 285 11.37 -9.49 -1.73
C ALA A 285 12.69 -8.85 -2.23
N LEU A 286 12.87 -7.54 -2.06
CA LEU A 286 14.13 -6.86 -2.36
C LEU A 286 15.30 -7.43 -1.53
N GLY A 287 15.09 -7.67 -0.25
CA GLY A 287 16.12 -8.25 0.63
C GLY A 287 16.43 -9.72 0.31
N GLN A 288 15.42 -10.48 -0.11
CA GLN A 288 15.53 -11.92 -0.42
C GLN A 288 16.23 -12.18 -1.77
N ALA A 289 15.94 -11.37 -2.78
CA ALA A 289 16.46 -11.56 -4.14
C ALA A 289 16.84 -10.23 -4.81
N PRO A 290 17.82 -9.46 -4.27
CA PRO A 290 18.02 -8.06 -4.63
C PRO A 290 18.30 -7.85 -6.12
N ALA A 291 19.20 -8.64 -6.73
CA ALA A 291 19.55 -8.47 -8.14
C ALA A 291 18.39 -8.81 -9.09
N GLU A 292 17.60 -9.83 -8.75
CA GLU A 292 16.44 -10.22 -9.56
C GLU A 292 15.31 -9.19 -9.40
N TYR A 293 15.08 -8.70 -8.19
CA TYR A 293 14.10 -7.66 -7.90
C TYR A 293 14.37 -6.38 -8.70
N GLU A 294 15.58 -5.83 -8.59
CA GLU A 294 16.00 -4.65 -9.34
C GLU A 294 15.81 -4.87 -10.85
N ASN A 295 16.30 -5.99 -11.37
CA ASN A 295 16.21 -6.30 -12.81
C ASN A 295 14.75 -6.40 -13.28
N ARG A 296 13.87 -7.05 -12.51
CA ARG A 296 12.46 -7.20 -12.87
C ARG A 296 11.73 -5.87 -12.88
N VAL A 297 11.90 -5.05 -11.84
CA VAL A 297 11.23 -3.74 -11.75
C VAL A 297 11.71 -2.81 -12.85
N VAL A 298 13.03 -2.71 -13.07
CA VAL A 298 13.61 -1.84 -14.10
C VAL A 298 13.21 -2.30 -15.50
N SER A 299 13.40 -3.58 -15.81
CA SER A 299 13.03 -4.12 -17.14
C SER A 299 11.53 -4.00 -17.41
N PHE A 300 10.69 -4.10 -16.38
CA PHE A 300 9.25 -3.90 -16.52
C PHE A 300 8.91 -2.46 -16.88
N PHE A 301 9.51 -1.47 -16.24
CA PHE A 301 9.29 -0.07 -16.59
C PHE A 301 9.82 0.26 -18.00
N GLU A 302 11.00 -0.25 -18.37
CA GLU A 302 11.56 -0.08 -19.71
C GLU A 302 10.69 -0.72 -20.80
N LYS A 303 10.03 -1.83 -20.52
CA LYS A 303 9.14 -2.54 -21.44
C LYS A 303 7.83 -1.79 -21.70
N TYR A 304 7.38 -0.99 -20.75
CA TYR A 304 6.11 -0.29 -20.83
C TYR A 304 6.27 1.24 -20.63
N PRO A 305 7.03 1.89 -21.53
CA PRO A 305 7.07 3.35 -21.53
C PRO A 305 5.66 3.87 -21.86
N GLY A 306 5.19 4.85 -21.11
CA GLY A 306 3.94 5.54 -21.43
C GLY A 306 4.03 6.28 -22.77
N ASN A 307 2.91 6.74 -23.25
CA ASN A 307 2.93 7.73 -24.33
C ASN A 307 3.52 9.04 -23.78
N PRO A 308 4.51 9.60 -24.48
CA PRO A 308 5.14 10.85 -24.07
C PRO A 308 4.16 12.03 -24.06
#